data_bb9b76d6858c612a2d0a13e34f2b429d
#
_entry.id   bb9b76d6858c612a2d0a13e34f2b429d
#
_cell.length_a   1.000
_cell.length_b   1.000
_cell.length_c   1.000
_cell.angle_alpha   90.00
_cell.angle_beta   90.00
_cell.angle_gamma   90.00
#
_symmetry.space_group_name_H-M   'P 1'
#
loop_
_entity.id
_entity.type
_entity.pdbx_description
1 polymer ?
#
loop_
_entity_poly.entity_id
_entity_poly.type
_entity_poly.pdbx_seq_one_letter_code
_entity_poly.pdbx_strand_id
1 'polypeptide(L)'
;NFANINPFDCSGPVTPHILSMTTVELPCTEENEGYLRRIFRTYYATDAVGNASDTCTDTIVIERPNLDSIDYPATDTVYCDQAYAKDANGHPSSTVTGVPTIGDAEVPLFPNNLMNVCGLFTSYTDQIIDLGCMVKVMRSWTVTEWYCGTDYEDNHLQIIFILDTVPPVLTIPNDFTVNTNNFDCFANVLIPPAVATDNCQTTLKWNVSYPGGFKTQNGGFSLNLPVGVHNIIYSVNDGCINNTI
;
A
#
# COMPACT_ATOMS: atom_id res chain seq x y z
N ASN A 1 29.76 2.94 -19.77
CA ASN A 1 30.20 4.04 -18.94
C ASN A 1 31.73 3.99 -18.80
N PHE A 2 32.43 5.09 -19.16
CA PHE A 2 33.90 5.21 -19.08
C PHE A 2 34.37 5.78 -17.71
N ALA A 3 33.54 5.80 -16.69
CA ALA A 3 33.82 6.48 -15.42
C ALA A 3 35.14 6.06 -14.74
N ASN A 4 35.61 4.84 -15.01
CA ASN A 4 36.83 4.30 -14.42
C ASN A 4 38.01 4.25 -15.39
N ILE A 5 37.85 4.82 -16.59
CA ILE A 5 38.93 4.91 -17.59
C ILE A 5 39.46 6.36 -17.55
N ASN A 6 40.72 6.50 -17.20
CA ASN A 6 41.39 7.81 -17.13
C ASN A 6 42.54 7.85 -18.15
N PRO A 7 42.23 7.99 -19.46
CA PRO A 7 43.24 8.02 -20.48
C PRO A 7 44.01 9.35 -20.41
N PHE A 8 45.32 9.28 -20.57
CA PHE A 8 46.21 10.42 -20.52
C PHE A 8 47.13 10.44 -21.74
N ASP A 9 47.32 11.62 -22.31
CA ASP A 9 48.31 11.90 -23.35
C ASP A 9 48.92 13.30 -23.16
N CYS A 10 50.19 13.45 -23.53
CA CYS A 10 50.89 14.73 -23.44
C CYS A 10 50.41 15.77 -24.47
N SER A 11 49.71 15.36 -25.52
CA SER A 11 49.25 16.22 -26.64
C SER A 11 47.84 16.78 -26.43
N GLY A 12 47.15 16.46 -25.34
CA GLY A 12 45.85 17.04 -25.03
C GLY A 12 44.75 16.02 -24.67
N PRO A 13 43.46 16.39 -24.86
CA PRO A 13 42.35 15.53 -24.48
C PRO A 13 42.29 14.24 -25.29
N VAL A 14 41.97 13.13 -24.62
CA VAL A 14 41.91 11.78 -25.19
C VAL A 14 40.46 11.29 -25.17
N THR A 15 40.04 10.65 -26.29
CA THR A 15 38.69 10.10 -26.42
C THR A 15 38.74 8.58 -26.33
N PRO A 16 38.08 7.96 -25.32
CA PRO A 16 38.00 6.52 -25.20
C PRO A 16 36.93 5.91 -26.11
N HIS A 17 37.22 4.74 -26.67
CA HIS A 17 36.36 3.98 -27.58
C HIS A 17 36.23 2.55 -27.08
N ILE A 18 35.01 1.99 -27.00
CA ILE A 18 34.76 0.58 -26.75
C ILE A 18 34.92 -0.18 -28.07
N LEU A 19 35.87 -1.09 -28.15
CA LEU A 19 36.08 -1.96 -29.29
C LEU A 19 35.15 -3.16 -29.27
N SER A 20 35.02 -3.79 -28.10
CA SER A 20 34.11 -4.94 -27.85
C SER A 20 33.65 -5.00 -26.42
N MET A 21 32.47 -5.61 -26.23
CA MET A 21 31.94 -5.97 -24.89
C MET A 21 31.32 -7.36 -25.00
N THR A 22 31.80 -8.27 -24.17
CA THR A 22 31.33 -9.67 -24.12
C THR A 22 30.86 -9.99 -22.72
N THR A 23 29.64 -10.51 -22.58
CA THR A 23 29.11 -11.00 -21.32
C THR A 23 29.19 -12.51 -21.28
N VAL A 24 29.70 -13.06 -20.18
CA VAL A 24 29.79 -14.49 -19.93
C VAL A 24 29.01 -14.79 -18.65
N GLU A 25 27.97 -15.61 -18.77
CA GLU A 25 27.25 -16.16 -17.62
C GLU A 25 28.14 -17.19 -16.92
N LEU A 26 28.23 -17.09 -15.61
CA LEU A 26 29.06 -18.01 -14.83
C LEU A 26 28.28 -19.31 -14.54
N PRO A 27 28.90 -20.48 -14.73
CA PRO A 27 28.26 -21.73 -14.38
C PRO A 27 28.09 -21.85 -12.86
N CYS A 28 27.07 -22.60 -12.44
CA CYS A 28 26.75 -22.88 -11.06
C CYS A 28 27.78 -23.88 -10.46
N THR A 29 28.90 -23.36 -10.02
CA THR A 29 29.97 -24.12 -9.37
C THR A 29 30.37 -23.45 -8.05
N GLU A 30 30.94 -24.17 -7.11
CA GLU A 30 31.42 -23.61 -5.83
C GLU A 30 32.40 -22.44 -6.06
N GLU A 31 33.24 -22.50 -7.12
CA GLU A 31 34.19 -21.43 -7.47
C GLU A 31 33.49 -20.12 -7.87
N ASN A 32 32.27 -20.21 -8.38
CA ASN A 32 31.47 -19.06 -8.83
C ASN A 32 30.35 -18.70 -7.86
N GLU A 33 30.30 -19.29 -6.69
CA GLU A 33 29.30 -18.95 -5.66
C GLU A 33 29.38 -17.45 -5.31
N GLY A 34 28.25 -16.78 -5.35
CA GLY A 34 28.20 -15.31 -5.12
C GLY A 34 28.33 -14.46 -6.37
N TYR A 35 28.57 -15.06 -7.54
CA TYR A 35 28.73 -14.33 -8.80
C TYR A 35 27.74 -14.80 -9.87
N LEU A 36 27.21 -13.88 -10.68
CA LEU A 36 26.27 -14.18 -11.76
C LEU A 36 26.97 -14.21 -13.11
N ARG A 37 27.78 -13.19 -13.41
CA ARG A 37 28.38 -13.03 -14.74
C ARG A 37 29.65 -12.20 -14.72
N ARG A 38 30.42 -12.32 -15.77
CA ARG A 38 31.57 -11.48 -16.05
C ARG A 38 31.34 -10.73 -17.34
N ILE A 39 31.67 -9.43 -17.35
CA ILE A 39 31.64 -8.58 -18.55
C ILE A 39 33.06 -8.20 -18.87
N PHE A 40 33.56 -8.62 -20.03
CA PHE A 40 34.86 -8.25 -20.55
C PHE A 40 34.67 -7.09 -21.52
N ARG A 41 35.37 -5.97 -21.27
CA ARG A 41 35.36 -4.83 -22.16
C ARG A 41 36.75 -4.62 -22.70
N THR A 42 36.87 -4.54 -24.05
CA THR A 42 38.11 -4.13 -24.74
C THR A 42 37.89 -2.75 -25.27
N TYR A 43 38.83 -1.86 -25.01
CA TYR A 43 38.77 -0.48 -25.42
C TYR A 43 40.15 0.03 -25.85
N TYR A 44 40.16 1.14 -26.57
CA TYR A 44 41.33 1.93 -26.94
C TYR A 44 40.99 3.41 -26.82
N ALA A 45 41.99 4.26 -26.91
CA ALA A 45 41.79 5.72 -26.90
C ALA A 45 42.42 6.36 -28.12
N THR A 46 41.87 7.49 -28.53
CA THR A 46 42.47 8.34 -29.57
C THR A 46 42.79 9.73 -29.02
N ASP A 47 43.96 10.29 -29.45
CA ASP A 47 44.28 11.68 -29.17
C ASP A 47 43.54 12.66 -30.09
N ALA A 48 43.77 13.96 -29.92
CA ALA A 48 43.14 15.02 -30.71
C ALA A 48 43.56 15.05 -32.19
N VAL A 49 44.66 14.37 -32.56
CA VAL A 49 45.15 14.29 -33.92
C VAL A 49 44.88 12.94 -34.59
N GLY A 50 44.21 12.01 -33.84
CA GLY A 50 43.73 10.74 -34.39
C GLY A 50 44.68 9.55 -34.20
N ASN A 51 45.77 9.66 -33.41
CA ASN A 51 46.59 8.52 -33.09
C ASN A 51 45.86 7.63 -32.08
N ALA A 52 45.87 6.32 -32.29
CA ALA A 52 45.23 5.34 -31.43
C ALA A 52 46.23 4.71 -30.46
N SER A 53 45.80 4.48 -29.23
CA SER A 53 46.54 3.69 -28.23
C SER A 53 46.48 2.19 -28.54
N ASP A 54 47.32 1.41 -27.84
CA ASP A 54 47.10 -0.02 -27.73
C ASP A 54 45.74 -0.31 -27.08
N THR A 55 45.23 -1.54 -27.30
CA THR A 55 43.98 -1.99 -26.70
C THR A 55 44.19 -2.45 -25.25
N CYS A 56 43.26 -2.11 -24.39
CA CYS A 56 43.19 -2.58 -23.01
C CYS A 56 41.91 -3.38 -22.80
N THR A 57 41.95 -4.38 -21.91
CA THR A 57 40.77 -5.15 -21.50
C THR A 57 40.59 -5.05 -19.99
N ASP A 58 39.38 -4.71 -19.56
CA ASP A 58 38.96 -4.81 -18.16
C ASP A 58 37.87 -5.88 -17.97
N THR A 59 37.68 -6.29 -16.74
CA THR A 59 36.66 -7.25 -16.36
C THR A 59 35.79 -6.67 -15.27
N ILE A 60 34.47 -6.65 -15.50
CA ILE A 60 33.47 -6.34 -14.48
C ILE A 60 32.85 -7.66 -14.04
N VAL A 61 32.86 -7.90 -12.75
CA VAL A 61 32.18 -9.07 -12.14
C VAL A 61 30.86 -8.58 -11.58
N ILE A 62 29.78 -9.26 -11.92
CA ILE A 62 28.45 -9.00 -11.38
C ILE A 62 28.18 -10.04 -10.30
N GLU A 63 28.01 -9.58 -9.09
CA GLU A 63 27.71 -10.38 -7.91
C GLU A 63 26.23 -10.75 -7.86
N ARG A 64 25.92 -11.84 -7.16
CA ARG A 64 24.55 -12.19 -6.79
C ARG A 64 23.94 -11.09 -5.90
N PRO A 65 22.63 -10.88 -6.00
CA PRO A 65 21.94 -10.10 -5.00
C PRO A 65 22.07 -10.77 -3.62
N ASN A 66 22.27 -9.98 -2.59
CA ASN A 66 22.27 -10.47 -1.21
C ASN A 66 20.86 -10.30 -0.63
N LEU A 67 20.16 -11.39 -0.32
CA LEU A 67 18.82 -11.34 0.29
C LEU A 67 18.82 -10.60 1.62
N ASP A 68 19.93 -10.64 2.39
CA ASP A 68 20.06 -9.85 3.62
C ASP A 68 20.05 -8.32 3.39
N SER A 69 20.17 -7.90 2.12
CA SER A 69 20.14 -6.48 1.72
C SER A 69 18.78 -6.03 1.17
N ILE A 70 17.75 -6.84 1.36
CA ILE A 70 16.39 -6.46 0.99
C ILE A 70 15.83 -5.48 2.00
N ASP A 71 15.40 -4.32 1.50
CA ASP A 71 14.63 -3.35 2.28
C ASP A 71 13.15 -3.59 2.08
N TYR A 72 12.46 -3.97 3.16
CA TYR A 72 11.03 -4.22 3.15
C TYR A 72 10.21 -2.97 3.46
N PRO A 73 9.00 -2.85 2.88
CA PRO A 73 8.12 -1.73 3.21
C PRO A 73 7.79 -1.69 4.70
N ALA A 74 7.87 -0.50 5.29
CA ALA A 74 7.50 -0.28 6.68
C ALA A 74 6.00 -0.46 6.90
N THR A 75 5.59 -0.47 8.18
CA THR A 75 4.18 -0.33 8.57
C THR A 75 3.58 0.91 7.93
N ASP A 76 2.38 0.79 7.36
CA ASP A 76 1.70 1.88 6.66
C ASP A 76 0.26 2.05 7.12
N THR A 77 -0.33 3.19 6.79
CA THR A 77 -1.72 3.52 7.14
C THR A 77 -2.41 4.16 5.94
N VAL A 78 -3.55 3.61 5.56
CA VAL A 78 -4.46 4.18 4.58
C VAL A 78 -5.79 4.53 5.23
N TYR A 79 -6.53 5.43 4.64
CA TYR A 79 -7.82 5.89 5.15
C TYR A 79 -8.92 5.45 4.19
N CYS A 80 -9.99 4.85 4.73
CA CYS A 80 -11.07 4.32 3.91
C CYS A 80 -11.92 5.41 3.22
N ASP A 81 -11.87 6.64 3.71
CA ASP A 81 -12.48 7.83 3.11
C ASP A 81 -11.70 8.39 1.92
N GLN A 82 -10.47 7.91 1.71
CA GLN A 82 -9.61 8.32 0.59
C GLN A 82 -9.56 7.23 -0.48
N ALA A 83 -9.53 7.66 -1.74
CA ALA A 83 -9.35 6.72 -2.84
C ALA A 83 -7.89 6.26 -2.89
N TYR A 84 -7.66 4.97 -2.76
CA TYR A 84 -6.37 4.33 -2.97
C TYR A 84 -6.50 3.10 -3.88
N ALA A 85 -5.40 2.75 -4.55
CA ALA A 85 -5.37 1.57 -5.40
C ALA A 85 -5.51 0.29 -4.56
N LYS A 86 -6.36 -0.63 -5.04
CA LYS A 86 -6.60 -1.93 -4.41
C LYS A 86 -6.06 -3.04 -5.31
N ASP A 87 -5.63 -4.12 -4.70
CA ASP A 87 -5.27 -5.35 -5.40
C ASP A 87 -6.50 -6.15 -5.85
N ALA A 88 -6.29 -7.30 -6.46
CA ALA A 88 -7.37 -8.18 -6.94
C ALA A 88 -8.28 -8.72 -5.82
N ASN A 89 -7.83 -8.71 -4.59
CA ASN A 89 -8.59 -9.16 -3.41
C ASN A 89 -9.32 -8.01 -2.71
N GLY A 90 -9.13 -6.77 -3.19
CA GLY A 90 -9.72 -5.57 -2.61
C GLY A 90 -8.92 -4.95 -1.46
N HIS A 91 -7.72 -5.43 -1.20
CA HIS A 91 -6.81 -4.90 -0.19
C HIS A 91 -5.96 -3.75 -0.74
N PRO A 92 -5.33 -2.91 0.11
CA PRO A 92 -4.41 -1.88 -0.36
C PRO A 92 -3.31 -2.47 -1.25
N SER A 93 -3.22 -1.97 -2.49
CA SER A 93 -2.20 -2.43 -3.43
C SER A 93 -0.80 -2.13 -2.92
N SER A 94 0.16 -2.98 -3.29
CA SER A 94 1.58 -2.73 -3.05
C SER A 94 2.11 -1.44 -3.70
N THR A 95 1.45 -0.94 -4.74
CA THR A 95 1.77 0.36 -5.33
C THR A 95 1.49 1.54 -4.39
N VAL A 96 0.68 1.34 -3.36
CA VAL A 96 0.35 2.34 -2.33
C VAL A 96 1.20 2.13 -1.08
N THR A 97 1.39 0.87 -0.68
CA THR A 97 2.00 0.49 0.60
C THR A 97 3.49 0.11 0.48
N GLY A 98 4.03 0.22 -0.73
CA GLY A 98 5.42 -0.13 -1.04
C GLY A 98 5.60 -1.59 -1.44
N VAL A 99 6.75 -1.85 -2.04
CA VAL A 99 7.27 -3.17 -2.43
C VAL A 99 8.68 -3.34 -1.86
N PRO A 100 9.16 -4.59 -1.66
CA PRO A 100 10.54 -4.81 -1.29
C PRO A 100 11.50 -4.24 -2.33
N THR A 101 12.63 -3.68 -1.88
CA THR A 101 13.67 -3.11 -2.74
C THR A 101 15.03 -3.71 -2.43
N ILE A 102 15.93 -3.66 -3.40
CA ILE A 102 17.35 -3.93 -3.21
C ILE A 102 18.14 -2.75 -3.77
N GLY A 103 18.80 -1.99 -2.89
CA GLY A 103 19.30 -0.68 -3.24
C GLY A 103 18.15 0.22 -3.74
N ASP A 104 18.31 0.83 -4.92
CA ASP A 104 17.29 1.71 -5.52
C ASP A 104 16.28 0.97 -6.43
N ALA A 105 16.39 -0.37 -6.55
CA ALA A 105 15.57 -1.15 -7.46
C ALA A 105 14.44 -1.90 -6.73
N GLU A 106 13.20 -1.75 -7.23
CA GLU A 106 12.07 -2.55 -6.77
C GLU A 106 12.24 -4.02 -7.19
N VAL A 107 11.98 -4.95 -6.25
CA VAL A 107 11.93 -6.37 -6.57
C VAL A 107 10.60 -6.67 -7.27
N PRO A 108 10.61 -7.18 -8.52
CA PRO A 108 9.39 -7.34 -9.31
C PRO A 108 8.43 -8.34 -8.69
N LEU A 109 7.12 -8.02 -8.72
CA LEU A 109 6.06 -8.91 -8.28
C LEU A 109 5.87 -10.08 -9.27
N PHE A 110 5.81 -11.29 -8.74
CA PHE A 110 5.44 -12.48 -9.50
C PHE A 110 3.94 -12.44 -9.90
N PRO A 111 3.53 -12.84 -11.12
CA PRO A 111 4.34 -13.44 -12.20
C PRO A 111 4.89 -12.42 -13.22
N ASN A 112 4.80 -11.15 -12.96
CA ASN A 112 5.19 -10.10 -13.91
C ASN A 112 6.69 -9.81 -13.83
N ASN A 113 7.38 -9.92 -14.97
CA ASN A 113 8.77 -9.48 -15.18
C ASN A 113 9.87 -10.21 -14.40
N LEU A 114 9.90 -11.54 -14.44
CA LEU A 114 10.96 -12.40 -13.87
C LEU A 114 12.41 -12.10 -14.35
N MET A 115 12.62 -11.14 -15.23
CA MET A 115 13.88 -10.99 -15.95
C MET A 115 14.72 -9.75 -15.56
N ASN A 116 14.23 -8.84 -14.74
CA ASN A 116 14.86 -7.52 -14.64
C ASN A 116 15.77 -7.31 -13.43
N VAL A 117 15.70 -8.12 -12.39
CA VAL A 117 16.54 -7.96 -11.19
C VAL A 117 17.19 -9.30 -10.83
N CYS A 118 18.17 -9.72 -11.63
CA CYS A 118 19.10 -10.82 -11.28
C CYS A 118 18.44 -12.10 -10.74
N GLY A 119 17.26 -12.48 -11.24
CA GLY A 119 16.55 -13.68 -10.79
C GLY A 119 15.76 -13.50 -9.49
N LEU A 120 15.64 -12.28 -8.98
CA LEU A 120 14.77 -11.95 -7.85
C LEU A 120 13.34 -11.72 -8.29
N PHE A 121 12.40 -12.20 -7.49
CA PHE A 121 10.99 -11.83 -7.57
C PHE A 121 10.38 -11.83 -6.17
N THR A 122 9.28 -11.11 -6.01
CA THR A 122 8.55 -11.08 -4.74
C THR A 122 7.10 -11.47 -4.92
N SER A 123 6.53 -12.00 -3.86
CA SER A 123 5.09 -12.26 -3.74
C SER A 123 4.63 -11.86 -2.34
N TYR A 124 3.32 -11.72 -2.15
CA TYR A 124 2.77 -11.53 -0.84
C TYR A 124 1.42 -12.22 -0.65
N THR A 125 1.08 -12.45 0.60
CA THR A 125 -0.24 -12.89 1.03
C THR A 125 -0.72 -12.00 2.16
N ASP A 126 -2.03 -11.66 2.14
CA ASP A 126 -2.64 -10.80 3.14
C ASP A 126 -3.56 -11.60 4.06
N GLN A 127 -3.40 -11.40 5.36
CA GLN A 127 -4.35 -11.83 6.39
C GLN A 127 -5.04 -10.60 6.96
N ILE A 128 -6.39 -10.64 6.99
CA ILE A 128 -7.22 -9.52 7.43
C ILE A 128 -7.72 -9.76 8.83
N ILE A 129 -7.61 -8.73 9.69
CA ILE A 129 -8.20 -8.70 11.02
C ILE A 129 -9.07 -7.44 11.10
N ASP A 130 -10.37 -7.65 11.12
CA ASP A 130 -11.35 -6.57 11.35
C ASP A 130 -11.44 -6.31 12.87
N LEU A 131 -11.12 -5.08 13.25
CA LEU A 131 -11.17 -4.60 14.63
C LEU A 131 -12.31 -3.58 14.85
N GLY A 132 -13.25 -3.51 13.90
CA GLY A 132 -14.36 -2.56 13.90
C GLY A 132 -13.98 -1.22 13.27
N CYS A 133 -13.38 -0.33 14.04
CA CYS A 133 -12.96 1.02 13.56
C CYS A 133 -11.67 1.03 12.74
N MET A 134 -11.04 -0.09 12.65
CA MET A 134 -9.76 -0.26 11.97
C MET A 134 -9.70 -1.67 11.43
N VAL A 135 -9.26 -1.78 10.19
CA VAL A 135 -8.89 -3.07 9.62
C VAL A 135 -7.37 -3.16 9.61
N LYS A 136 -6.85 -4.23 10.19
CA LYS A 136 -5.43 -4.55 10.16
C LYS A 136 -5.17 -5.57 9.07
N VAL A 137 -4.35 -5.22 8.09
CA VAL A 137 -3.85 -6.12 7.06
C VAL A 137 -2.45 -6.57 7.47
N MET A 138 -2.27 -7.86 7.61
CA MET A 138 -0.97 -8.49 7.87
C MET A 138 -0.48 -9.06 6.55
N ARG A 139 0.44 -8.34 5.90
CA ARG A 139 1.02 -8.71 4.61
C ARG A 139 2.32 -9.45 4.82
N SER A 140 2.30 -10.75 4.51
CA SER A 140 3.51 -11.57 4.53
C SER A 140 4.17 -11.51 3.16
N TRP A 141 5.30 -10.85 3.08
CA TRP A 141 6.16 -10.78 1.91
C TRP A 141 7.06 -12.00 1.84
N THR A 142 7.28 -12.51 0.64
CA THR A 142 8.32 -13.49 0.32
C THR A 142 9.11 -12.95 -0.86
N VAL A 143 10.41 -12.76 -0.69
CA VAL A 143 11.35 -12.48 -1.78
C VAL A 143 12.08 -13.76 -2.08
N THR A 144 12.03 -14.18 -3.34
CA THR A 144 12.66 -15.42 -3.81
C THR A 144 13.76 -15.06 -4.80
N GLU A 145 14.93 -15.64 -4.60
CA GLU A 145 16.01 -15.69 -5.57
C GLU A 145 16.04 -17.07 -6.22
N TRP A 146 15.89 -17.09 -7.54
CA TRP A 146 16.13 -18.30 -8.32
C TRP A 146 17.59 -18.34 -8.76
N TYR A 147 18.37 -19.21 -8.14
CA TYR A 147 19.79 -19.38 -8.46
C TYR A 147 20.17 -20.84 -8.60
N CYS A 148 20.77 -21.21 -9.74
CA CYS A 148 21.30 -22.56 -9.96
C CYS A 148 20.32 -23.72 -9.77
N GLY A 149 19.02 -23.49 -10.07
CA GLY A 149 17.98 -24.48 -9.89
C GLY A 149 17.51 -24.67 -8.44
N THR A 150 17.87 -23.75 -7.57
CA THR A 150 17.45 -23.71 -6.17
C THR A 150 16.81 -22.37 -5.87
N ASP A 151 15.73 -22.41 -5.07
CA ASP A 151 15.07 -21.22 -4.54
C ASP A 151 15.68 -20.89 -3.18
N TYR A 152 16.06 -19.63 -3.02
CA TYR A 152 16.43 -19.04 -1.74
C TYR A 152 15.36 -18.00 -1.40
N GLU A 153 14.84 -18.03 -0.18
CA GLU A 153 13.72 -17.17 0.23
C GLU A 153 14.08 -16.36 1.46
N ASP A 154 13.62 -15.11 1.47
CA ASP A 154 13.54 -14.27 2.66
C ASP A 154 12.11 -13.80 2.85
N ASN A 155 11.66 -13.74 4.11
CA ASN A 155 10.29 -13.48 4.49
C ASN A 155 10.19 -12.31 5.46
N HIS A 156 9.20 -11.44 5.24
CA HIS A 156 8.96 -10.27 6.10
C HIS A 156 7.47 -10.00 6.29
N LEU A 157 7.11 -9.50 7.48
CA LEU A 157 5.75 -9.11 7.82
C LEU A 157 5.59 -7.60 7.83
N GLN A 158 4.83 -7.07 6.88
CA GLN A 158 4.36 -5.69 6.87
C GLN A 158 2.99 -5.59 7.53
N ILE A 159 2.78 -4.57 8.37
CA ILE A 159 1.47 -4.25 8.94
C ILE A 159 0.91 -3.03 8.21
N ILE A 160 -0.35 -3.13 7.73
CA ILE A 160 -1.05 -2.03 7.11
C ILE A 160 -2.34 -1.81 7.87
N PHE A 161 -2.60 -0.56 8.28
CA PHE A 161 -3.84 -0.16 8.92
C PHE A 161 -4.76 0.54 7.93
N ILE A 162 -6.03 0.17 7.91
CA ILE A 162 -7.08 0.90 7.20
C ILE A 162 -7.95 1.53 8.28
N LEU A 163 -7.92 2.86 8.37
CA LEU A 163 -8.59 3.62 9.42
C LEU A 163 -9.84 4.31 8.89
N ASP A 164 -10.85 4.36 9.74
CA ASP A 164 -12.04 5.18 9.58
C ASP A 164 -11.94 6.41 10.50
N THR A 165 -11.94 7.59 9.91
CA THR A 165 -11.81 8.87 10.63
C THR A 165 -12.94 9.85 10.33
N VAL A 166 -13.93 9.43 9.53
CA VAL A 166 -15.02 10.30 9.07
C VAL A 166 -16.34 9.89 9.70
N PRO A 167 -17.06 10.82 10.37
CA PRO A 167 -18.33 10.48 10.99
C PRO A 167 -19.43 10.20 9.96
N PRO A 168 -20.45 9.40 10.30
CA PRO A 168 -21.60 9.16 9.46
C PRO A 168 -22.34 10.45 9.08
N VAL A 169 -22.85 10.51 7.86
CA VAL A 169 -23.72 11.58 7.41
C VAL A 169 -25.17 11.27 7.80
N LEU A 170 -25.76 12.10 8.69
CA LEU A 170 -27.10 11.93 9.22
C LEU A 170 -28.11 12.83 8.51
N THR A 171 -29.24 12.27 8.10
CA THR A 171 -30.41 12.99 7.60
C THR A 171 -31.59 12.71 8.51
N ILE A 172 -32.08 13.74 9.19
CA ILE A 172 -33.21 13.66 10.13
C ILE A 172 -34.52 14.05 9.45
N PRO A 173 -35.67 13.55 9.97
CA PRO A 173 -36.98 13.98 9.55
C PRO A 173 -37.22 15.46 9.86
N ASN A 174 -38.12 16.11 9.06
CA ASN A 174 -38.57 17.46 9.34
C ASN A 174 -39.42 17.54 10.59
N ASP A 175 -39.48 18.72 11.20
CA ASP A 175 -40.43 19.02 12.29
C ASP A 175 -41.87 18.78 11.85
N PHE A 176 -42.67 18.26 12.75
CA PHE A 176 -44.08 18.01 12.47
C PHE A 176 -44.96 18.30 13.69
N THR A 177 -46.25 18.42 13.47
CA THR A 177 -47.26 18.70 14.50
C THR A 177 -48.32 17.59 14.48
N VAL A 178 -48.72 17.13 15.67
CA VAL A 178 -49.84 16.19 15.84
C VAL A 178 -50.85 16.78 16.80
N ASN A 179 -52.13 16.45 16.61
CA ASN A 179 -53.18 16.80 17.56
C ASN A 179 -53.20 15.77 18.72
N THR A 180 -53.65 16.22 19.87
CA THR A 180 -53.93 15.34 20.99
C THR A 180 -55.07 14.37 20.69
N ASN A 181 -55.11 13.26 21.38
CA ASN A 181 -56.28 12.38 21.35
C ASN A 181 -57.53 13.11 21.89
N ASN A 182 -58.71 12.67 21.42
CA ASN A 182 -59.97 13.19 21.94
C ASN A 182 -60.07 12.97 23.44
N PHE A 183 -60.39 14.04 24.18
CA PHE A 183 -60.57 14.02 25.66
C PHE A 183 -59.31 13.67 26.49
N ASP A 184 -58.12 13.78 25.88
CA ASP A 184 -56.86 13.52 26.50
C ASP A 184 -55.86 14.67 26.21
N CYS A 185 -54.97 14.96 27.17
CA CYS A 185 -53.89 15.94 26.98
C CYS A 185 -52.60 15.30 26.45
N PHE A 186 -52.69 14.08 25.88
CA PHE A 186 -51.57 13.33 25.29
C PHE A 186 -51.84 12.99 23.84
N ALA A 187 -50.77 12.75 23.11
CA ALA A 187 -50.83 12.20 21.77
C ALA A 187 -49.92 10.98 21.67
N ASN A 188 -50.38 9.94 20.96
CA ASN A 188 -49.50 8.84 20.57
C ASN A 188 -48.81 9.23 19.28
N VAL A 189 -47.52 9.57 19.37
CA VAL A 189 -46.72 10.16 18.32
C VAL A 189 -45.79 9.11 17.75
N LEU A 190 -45.90 8.78 16.46
CA LEU A 190 -44.92 7.98 15.75
C LEU A 190 -43.69 8.84 15.45
N ILE A 191 -42.56 8.48 16.01
CA ILE A 191 -41.27 9.11 15.75
C ILE A 191 -40.74 8.58 14.42
N PRO A 192 -40.61 9.43 13.39
CA PRO A 192 -40.18 8.98 12.06
C PRO A 192 -38.73 8.46 12.10
N PRO A 193 -38.38 7.51 11.23
CA PRO A 193 -36.98 7.05 11.14
C PRO A 193 -36.09 8.09 10.45
N ALA A 194 -34.89 8.27 10.98
CA ALA A 194 -33.80 8.97 10.32
C ALA A 194 -33.00 8.01 9.42
N VAL A 195 -32.20 8.58 8.53
CA VAL A 195 -31.32 7.85 7.61
C VAL A 195 -29.90 8.32 7.85
N ALA A 196 -28.95 7.38 7.83
CA ALA A 196 -27.54 7.73 7.82
C ALA A 196 -26.77 6.85 6.85
N THR A 197 -25.71 7.41 6.32
CA THR A 197 -24.74 6.72 5.46
C THR A 197 -23.33 6.99 5.96
N ASP A 198 -22.49 5.98 5.81
CA ASP A 198 -21.07 6.06 6.13
C ASP A 198 -20.26 5.51 4.95
N ASN A 199 -19.06 6.04 4.76
CA ASN A 199 -18.20 5.66 3.64
C ASN A 199 -17.36 4.41 3.91
N CYS A 200 -17.21 4.04 5.18
CA CYS A 200 -16.37 2.94 5.63
C CYS A 200 -17.16 1.85 6.33
N GLN A 201 -18.12 2.24 7.17
CA GLN A 201 -18.88 1.33 8.02
C GLN A 201 -20.28 1.05 7.47
N THR A 202 -20.64 -0.22 7.44
CA THR A 202 -22.00 -0.65 7.07
C THR A 202 -22.92 -0.84 8.26
N THR A 203 -22.37 -0.94 9.48
CA THR A 203 -23.13 -1.16 10.72
C THR A 203 -23.05 0.07 11.61
N LEU A 204 -24.12 0.86 11.59
CA LEU A 204 -24.23 2.08 12.37
C LEU A 204 -24.98 1.84 13.66
N LYS A 205 -24.53 2.46 14.75
CA LYS A 205 -25.18 2.42 16.07
C LYS A 205 -26.01 3.68 16.28
N TRP A 206 -27.30 3.48 16.54
CA TRP A 206 -28.28 4.54 16.68
C TRP A 206 -28.61 4.83 18.13
N ASN A 207 -28.89 6.10 18.43
CA ASN A 207 -29.51 6.51 19.66
C ASN A 207 -30.47 7.68 19.37
N VAL A 208 -31.75 7.49 19.71
CA VAL A 208 -32.77 8.54 19.63
C VAL A 208 -33.22 8.87 21.05
N SER A 209 -32.87 10.07 21.50
CA SER A 209 -33.20 10.59 22.80
C SER A 209 -34.47 11.44 22.75
N TYR A 210 -35.31 11.32 23.77
CA TYR A 210 -36.58 12.03 23.93
C TYR A 210 -36.85 12.31 25.40
N PRO A 211 -37.81 13.19 25.76
CA PRO A 211 -38.18 13.42 27.15
C PRO A 211 -38.60 12.13 27.83
N GLY A 212 -37.84 11.71 28.84
CA GLY A 212 -38.08 10.50 29.60
C GLY A 212 -37.30 9.26 29.20
N GLY A 213 -36.45 9.31 28.15
CA GLY A 213 -35.62 8.17 27.78
C GLY A 213 -34.93 8.23 26.43
N PHE A 214 -34.50 7.06 25.98
CA PHE A 214 -33.89 6.89 24.66
C PHE A 214 -34.20 5.50 24.08
N LYS A 215 -33.99 5.36 22.77
CA LYS A 215 -34.06 4.09 22.04
C LYS A 215 -32.80 3.93 21.16
N THR A 216 -32.33 2.68 21.06
CA THR A 216 -31.14 2.31 20.24
C THR A 216 -31.55 1.90 18.83
N GLN A 217 -32.42 2.67 18.18
CA GLN A 217 -32.91 2.47 16.81
C GLN A 217 -33.07 3.83 16.15
N ASN A 218 -33.19 3.87 14.82
CA ASN A 218 -33.21 5.12 14.04
C ASN A 218 -34.56 5.87 14.03
N GLY A 219 -35.55 5.43 14.76
CA GLY A 219 -36.94 5.89 14.75
C GLY A 219 -37.91 4.72 14.55
N GLY A 220 -39.13 5.01 14.03
CA GLY A 220 -40.14 3.98 13.75
C GLY A 220 -40.80 3.41 15.02
N PHE A 221 -40.78 4.14 16.14
CA PHE A 221 -41.44 3.78 17.38
C PHE A 221 -42.42 4.89 17.83
N SER A 222 -43.39 4.53 18.65
CA SER A 222 -44.38 5.50 19.15
C SER A 222 -44.06 5.92 20.58
N LEU A 223 -44.33 7.20 20.88
CA LEU A 223 -44.26 7.78 22.21
C LEU A 223 -45.61 8.39 22.57
N ASN A 224 -46.00 8.25 23.83
CA ASN A 224 -47.13 8.98 24.36
C ASN A 224 -46.63 10.28 25.01
N LEU A 225 -46.85 11.42 24.34
CA LEU A 225 -46.32 12.73 24.71
C LEU A 225 -47.43 13.65 25.16
N PRO A 226 -47.26 14.44 26.24
CA PRO A 226 -48.23 15.47 26.65
C PRO A 226 -48.21 16.65 25.67
N VAL A 227 -49.21 17.52 25.79
CA VAL A 227 -49.26 18.79 25.07
C VAL A 227 -47.97 19.59 25.35
N GLY A 228 -47.34 20.09 24.27
CA GLY A 228 -46.12 20.89 24.36
C GLY A 228 -45.19 20.68 23.17
N VAL A 229 -44.05 21.35 23.22
CA VAL A 229 -42.97 21.17 22.27
C VAL A 229 -41.99 20.16 22.85
N HIS A 230 -41.64 19.15 22.04
CA HIS A 230 -40.75 18.07 22.44
C HIS A 230 -39.59 17.98 21.47
N ASN A 231 -38.38 18.03 21.98
CA ASN A 231 -37.17 17.81 21.21
C ASN A 231 -36.87 16.33 21.14
N ILE A 232 -36.72 15.83 19.91
CA ILE A 232 -36.25 14.48 19.63
C ILE A 232 -34.85 14.61 19.03
N ILE A 233 -33.86 13.99 19.69
CA ILE A 233 -32.46 14.10 19.27
C ILE A 233 -32.04 12.77 18.67
N TYR A 234 -31.69 12.78 17.42
CA TYR A 234 -31.12 11.63 16.73
C TYR A 234 -29.61 11.72 16.78
N SER A 235 -28.97 10.63 17.11
CA SER A 235 -27.53 10.47 17.00
C SER A 235 -27.17 9.14 16.39
N VAL A 236 -26.12 9.12 15.63
CA VAL A 236 -25.59 7.93 14.98
C VAL A 236 -24.07 7.88 15.14
N ASN A 237 -23.56 6.69 15.33
CA ASN A 237 -22.14 6.42 15.55
C ASN A 237 -21.74 5.20 14.73
N ASP A 238 -20.58 5.27 14.08
CA ASP A 238 -19.99 4.20 13.26
C ASP A 238 -19.35 3.08 14.10
N GLY A 239 -19.36 3.22 15.42
CA GLY A 239 -18.67 2.31 16.33
C GLY A 239 -17.24 2.74 16.62
N CYS A 240 -16.74 3.75 15.91
CA CYS A 240 -15.48 4.43 16.11
C CYS A 240 -15.68 5.64 17.04
N ILE A 241 -14.70 6.50 17.13
CA ILE A 241 -14.84 7.73 17.93
C ILE A 241 -15.73 8.77 17.19
N ASN A 242 -16.06 8.47 15.94
CA ASN A 242 -16.81 9.33 15.03
C ASN A 242 -18.30 9.28 15.30
N ASN A 243 -18.94 10.44 15.46
CA ASN A 243 -20.34 10.51 15.84
C ASN A 243 -21.00 11.77 15.24
N THR A 244 -22.28 11.66 14.83
CA THR A 244 -23.11 12.77 14.35
C THR A 244 -24.40 12.87 15.15
N ILE A 245 -24.78 14.10 15.53
CA ILE A 245 -25.98 14.45 16.32
C ILE A 245 -26.81 15.44 15.52
#